data_e9d58b47ec163b2ee35b0b506dc63258
#
_entry.id   e9d58b47ec163b2ee35b0b506dc63258
#
_cell.length_a   1.000
_cell.length_b   1.000
_cell.length_c   1.000
_cell.angle_alpha   90.00
_cell.angle_beta   90.00
_cell.angle_gamma   90.00
#
_symmetry.space_group_name_H-M   'P 1'
#
loop_
_entity.id
_entity.type
_entity.pdbx_description
1 polymer ?
#
loop_
_entity_poly.entity_id
_entity_poly.type
_entity_poly.pdbx_seq_one_letter_code
_entity_poly.pdbx_strand_id
1 'polypeptide(L)'
;MKRLLCIAAILGLSLTGCQSGPPQSREFPAGHGFLVTKDHVRETIEHEKAFAQYYDVKAPPGENWFAIDLGTTPVLVVAGHATAQTREGTRKAADRGTGSLAVVLHKLTGATTIYTVYASPSDPNYDDDNTFKETLSKLLQEIRPALVLDLHTSHADRPYAVDFGTMGGKSLLGGTEVLGQLEDALRGAGVRDLSNDYFPAQHHHTITKWVSGHGVPCIQLEINSTWLIRAADNPAEFHRFEKLLQGLVNFLQGFEPPDATRPSTGLSGPVAR
;
A
#
# COMPACT_ATOMS: atom_id res chain seq x y z
N MET A 1 -10.22 66.75 -17.97
CA MET A 1 -9.33 67.01 -19.13
C MET A 1 -8.05 66.23 -18.93
N LYS A 2 -7.81 65.15 -19.70
CA LYS A 2 -6.54 64.69 -20.30
C LYS A 2 -6.77 63.30 -20.85
N ARG A 3 -6.32 63.17 -22.08
CA ARG A 3 -6.70 62.25 -23.12
C ARG A 3 -6.11 60.84 -22.96
N LEU A 4 -6.91 59.85 -23.36
CA LEU A 4 -6.59 58.48 -23.72
C LEU A 4 -5.58 58.46 -24.89
N LEU A 5 -4.63 57.58 -24.85
CA LEU A 5 -3.90 57.08 -26.05
C LEU A 5 -4.02 55.57 -26.10
N CYS A 6 -4.73 55.05 -27.09
CA CYS A 6 -4.76 53.64 -27.46
C CYS A 6 -3.54 53.30 -28.28
N ILE A 7 -2.82 52.20 -27.94
CA ILE A 7 -1.82 51.58 -28.81
C ILE A 7 -2.32 50.16 -29.06
N ALA A 8 -2.67 49.88 -30.31
CA ALA A 8 -2.98 48.55 -30.81
C ALA A 8 -1.69 47.83 -31.17
N ALA A 9 -1.47 46.68 -30.56
CA ALA A 9 -0.40 45.77 -30.94
C ALA A 9 -1.00 44.56 -31.70
N ILE A 10 -0.60 44.42 -32.94
CA ILE A 10 -0.92 43.29 -33.81
C ILE A 10 0.01 42.15 -33.43
N LEU A 11 -0.54 41.02 -32.95
CA LEU A 11 0.22 39.77 -32.77
C LEU A 11 -0.05 38.83 -33.94
N GLY A 12 1.01 38.52 -34.69
CA GLY A 12 1.02 37.52 -35.75
C GLY A 12 0.94 36.11 -35.17
N LEU A 13 0.00 35.31 -35.67
CA LEU A 13 -0.07 33.87 -35.43
C LEU A 13 1.02 33.15 -36.23
N SER A 14 1.96 32.53 -35.54
CA SER A 14 2.86 31.51 -36.07
C SER A 14 2.28 30.13 -35.82
N LEU A 15 1.83 29.46 -36.87
CA LEU A 15 1.46 28.03 -36.83
C LEU A 15 2.74 27.19 -36.80
N THR A 16 3.12 26.67 -35.62
CA THR A 16 4.13 25.62 -35.50
C THR A 16 3.44 24.27 -35.47
N GLY A 17 3.72 23.44 -36.49
CA GLY A 17 3.20 22.10 -36.64
C GLY A 17 3.65 21.17 -35.52
N CYS A 18 2.69 20.43 -34.94
CA CYS A 18 2.96 19.30 -34.07
C CYS A 18 3.59 18.16 -34.85
N GLN A 19 4.88 17.92 -34.67
CA GLN A 19 5.48 16.65 -35.06
C GLN A 19 5.27 15.66 -33.89
N SER A 20 4.47 14.62 -34.09
CA SER A 20 4.34 13.47 -33.21
C SER A 20 5.58 12.60 -33.34
N GLY A 21 6.53 12.73 -32.43
CA GLY A 21 7.62 11.78 -32.24
C GLY A 21 7.10 10.47 -31.64
N PRO A 22 7.84 9.34 -31.82
CA PRO A 22 7.47 8.08 -31.22
C PRO A 22 7.46 8.21 -29.68
N PRO A 23 6.62 7.41 -28.97
CA PRO A 23 6.55 7.46 -27.51
C PRO A 23 7.93 7.14 -26.93
N GLN A 24 8.51 8.12 -26.27
CA GLN A 24 9.74 7.90 -25.52
C GLN A 24 9.43 6.98 -24.34
N SER A 25 10.10 5.83 -24.28
CA SER A 25 10.19 5.03 -23.09
C SER A 25 10.60 5.93 -21.93
N ARG A 26 9.71 6.11 -20.94
CA ARG A 26 10.08 6.83 -19.72
C ARG A 26 11.17 6.02 -19.01
N GLU A 27 12.41 6.42 -19.21
CA GLU A 27 13.46 6.07 -18.26
C GLU A 27 13.07 6.75 -16.94
N PHE A 28 12.82 5.95 -15.91
CA PHE A 28 12.76 6.46 -14.55
C PHE A 28 14.09 7.16 -14.30
N PRO A 29 14.09 8.44 -13.87
CA PRO A 29 15.34 9.08 -13.56
C PRO A 29 16.06 8.23 -12.51
N ALA A 30 17.25 7.77 -12.82
CA ALA A 30 18.22 7.24 -11.87
C ALA A 30 18.68 8.39 -10.97
N GLY A 31 17.73 8.96 -10.25
CA GLY A 31 17.91 10.03 -9.29
C GLY A 31 17.86 9.42 -7.91
N HIS A 32 18.80 9.73 -7.10
CA HIS A 32 19.06 9.38 -5.71
C HIS A 32 17.79 9.04 -4.91
N GLY A 33 17.26 7.82 -5.14
CA GLY A 33 16.13 7.29 -4.40
C GLY A 33 16.51 7.21 -2.93
N PHE A 34 15.54 7.44 -2.05
CA PHE A 34 15.74 7.26 -0.62
C PHE A 34 16.26 5.84 -0.36
N LEU A 35 17.44 5.75 0.28
CA LEU A 35 18.06 4.46 0.58
C LEU A 35 17.65 4.02 1.99
N VAL A 36 17.01 2.85 2.09
CA VAL A 36 16.79 2.17 3.36
C VAL A 36 18.15 1.78 3.95
N THR A 37 18.37 2.11 5.21
CA THR A 37 19.63 1.87 5.92
C THR A 37 19.42 0.83 7.03
N LYS A 38 20.52 0.31 7.56
CA LYS A 38 20.49 -0.56 8.74
C LYS A 38 19.87 0.09 9.97
N ASP A 39 19.90 1.43 10.05
CA ASP A 39 19.26 2.14 11.17
C ASP A 39 17.74 2.07 11.07
N HIS A 40 17.15 2.16 9.86
CA HIS A 40 15.72 1.96 9.64
C HIS A 40 15.30 0.53 10.01
N VAL A 41 16.14 -0.47 9.71
CA VAL A 41 15.89 -1.86 10.13
C VAL A 41 15.93 -1.98 11.65
N ARG A 42 16.94 -1.38 12.32
CA ARG A 42 17.02 -1.38 13.79
C ARG A 42 15.81 -0.70 14.43
N GLU A 43 15.38 0.42 13.90
CA GLU A 43 14.19 1.11 14.37
C GLU A 43 12.93 0.24 14.21
N THR A 44 12.79 -0.47 13.09
CA THR A 44 11.68 -1.40 12.90
C THR A 44 11.72 -2.53 13.92
N ILE A 45 12.90 -3.03 14.30
CA ILE A 45 13.04 -4.04 15.35
C ILE A 45 12.54 -3.49 16.69
N GLU A 46 12.85 -2.24 17.04
CA GLU A 46 12.36 -1.65 18.29
C GLU A 46 10.84 -1.45 18.27
N HIS A 47 10.26 -1.05 17.14
CA HIS A 47 8.80 -1.03 16.98
C HIS A 47 8.20 -2.43 17.15
N GLU A 48 8.80 -3.46 16.54
CA GLU A 48 8.31 -4.82 16.62
C GLU A 48 8.39 -5.38 18.07
N LYS A 49 9.44 -5.05 18.80
CA LYS A 49 9.53 -5.38 20.23
C LYS A 49 8.43 -4.71 21.05
N ALA A 50 8.05 -3.48 20.71
CA ALA A 50 6.93 -2.79 21.34
C ALA A 50 5.60 -3.49 21.01
N PHE A 51 5.34 -3.81 19.75
CA PHE A 51 4.15 -4.57 19.34
C PHE A 51 4.06 -5.93 20.04
N ALA A 52 5.19 -6.63 20.17
CA ALA A 52 5.24 -7.96 20.79
C ALA A 52 4.72 -7.98 22.23
N GLN A 53 4.79 -6.85 22.95
CA GLN A 53 4.27 -6.74 24.31
C GLN A 53 2.73 -6.74 24.34
N TYR A 54 2.08 -6.35 23.23
CA TYR A 54 0.64 -6.12 23.15
C TYR A 54 -0.10 -7.01 22.12
N TYR A 55 0.60 -7.94 21.49
CA TYR A 55 0.00 -8.80 20.46
C TYR A 55 -1.33 -9.45 20.89
N ASP A 56 -1.43 -9.86 22.13
CA ASP A 56 -2.59 -10.56 22.68
C ASP A 56 -3.13 -9.90 23.96
N VAL A 57 -2.84 -8.62 24.14
CA VAL A 57 -3.30 -7.82 25.28
C VAL A 57 -4.47 -6.95 24.86
N LYS A 58 -5.57 -6.99 25.61
CA LYS A 58 -6.72 -6.11 25.37
C LYS A 58 -6.35 -4.66 25.67
N ALA A 59 -6.91 -3.73 24.91
CA ALA A 59 -6.79 -2.31 25.17
C ALA A 59 -7.27 -1.98 26.61
N PRO A 60 -6.55 -1.11 27.34
CA PRO A 60 -7.03 -0.57 28.60
C PRO A 60 -8.39 0.14 28.42
N PRO A 61 -9.21 0.23 29.48
CA PRO A 61 -10.48 0.93 29.39
C PRO A 61 -10.29 2.39 28.94
N GLY A 62 -10.99 2.77 27.88
CA GLY A 62 -10.94 4.13 27.31
C GLY A 62 -9.84 4.32 26.26
N GLU A 63 -8.99 3.34 26.00
CA GLU A 63 -8.02 3.37 24.92
C GLU A 63 -8.54 2.65 23.65
N ASN A 64 -8.13 3.17 22.49
CA ASN A 64 -8.39 2.51 21.22
C ASN A 64 -7.44 1.32 21.05
N TRP A 65 -7.95 0.25 20.42
CA TRP A 65 -7.15 -0.93 20.11
C TRP A 65 -6.40 -0.83 18.78
N PHE A 66 -6.54 0.29 18.05
CA PHE A 66 -5.82 0.62 16.83
C PHE A 66 -5.35 2.08 16.86
N ALA A 67 -4.36 2.39 16.04
CA ALA A 67 -3.79 3.71 15.88
C ALA A 67 -3.82 4.15 14.42
N ILE A 68 -3.70 5.46 14.20
CA ILE A 68 -3.66 6.11 12.88
C ILE A 68 -2.50 7.10 12.90
N ASP A 69 -1.63 7.01 11.89
CA ASP A 69 -0.65 8.03 11.59
C ASP A 69 -1.03 8.70 10.27
N LEU A 70 -1.44 9.98 10.34
CA LEU A 70 -1.86 10.74 9.16
C LEU A 70 -0.65 11.19 8.36
N GLY A 71 -0.69 10.96 7.06
CA GLY A 71 0.35 11.33 6.11
C GLY A 71 -0.16 12.21 4.98
N THR A 72 0.68 12.40 3.98
CA THR A 72 0.41 13.33 2.86
C THR A 72 0.45 12.68 1.48
N THR A 73 0.85 11.39 1.39
CA THR A 73 0.86 10.67 0.11
C THR A 73 -0.52 10.13 -0.24
N PRO A 74 -0.82 9.89 -1.53
CA PRO A 74 -2.12 9.39 -1.95
C PRO A 74 -2.32 7.88 -1.70
N VAL A 75 -1.50 7.26 -0.86
CA VAL A 75 -1.62 5.84 -0.51
C VAL A 75 -1.92 5.70 0.98
N LEU A 76 -2.91 4.85 1.29
CA LEU A 76 -3.22 4.42 2.65
C LEU A 76 -2.70 2.99 2.86
N VAL A 77 -1.99 2.77 3.95
CA VAL A 77 -1.51 1.44 4.37
C VAL A 77 -2.33 0.95 5.56
N VAL A 78 -2.83 -0.25 5.48
CA VAL A 78 -3.65 -0.88 6.52
C VAL A 78 -2.93 -2.11 7.06
N ALA A 79 -2.86 -2.27 8.39
CA ALA A 79 -2.39 -3.49 9.05
C ALA A 79 -3.41 -3.91 10.14
N GLY A 80 -4.56 -4.39 9.67
CA GLY A 80 -5.71 -4.74 10.51
C GLY A 80 -5.47 -5.95 11.43
N HIS A 81 -4.47 -6.74 11.15
CA HIS A 81 -4.09 -7.93 11.92
C HIS A 81 -2.72 -7.81 12.61
N ALA A 82 -2.16 -6.61 12.76
CA ALA A 82 -0.87 -6.42 13.42
C ALA A 82 -0.83 -6.98 14.85
N THR A 83 -1.99 -7.11 15.47
CA THR A 83 -2.21 -7.78 16.75
C THR A 83 -3.26 -8.89 16.62
N ALA A 84 -3.40 -9.73 17.63
CA ALA A 84 -4.39 -10.80 17.63
C ALA A 84 -5.82 -10.27 17.54
N GLN A 85 -6.67 -10.97 16.79
CA GLN A 85 -8.08 -10.62 16.56
C GLN A 85 -9.03 -11.75 17.01
N THR A 86 -10.29 -11.39 17.22
CA THR A 86 -11.33 -12.35 17.58
C THR A 86 -12.29 -12.52 16.41
N ARG A 87 -12.40 -13.75 15.88
CA ARG A 87 -13.32 -14.14 14.81
C ARG A 87 -14.28 -15.20 15.32
N GLU A 88 -15.57 -14.92 15.30
CA GLU A 88 -16.61 -15.87 15.78
C GLU A 88 -16.28 -16.44 17.17
N GLY A 89 -15.85 -15.57 18.09
CA GLY A 89 -15.46 -15.96 19.44
C GLY A 89 -14.11 -16.71 19.55
N THR A 90 -13.45 -16.99 18.42
CA THR A 90 -12.15 -17.68 18.38
C THR A 90 -11.01 -16.67 18.23
N ARG A 91 -10.02 -16.80 19.11
CA ARG A 91 -8.81 -15.99 19.04
C ARG A 91 -7.92 -16.42 17.88
N LYS A 92 -7.54 -15.47 17.03
CA LYS A 92 -6.58 -15.64 15.93
C LYS A 92 -5.28 -14.94 16.28
N ALA A 93 -4.16 -15.52 15.81
CA ALA A 93 -2.83 -14.96 16.07
C ALA A 93 -2.61 -13.66 15.28
N ALA A 94 -1.71 -12.81 15.79
CA ALA A 94 -1.24 -11.61 15.12
C ALA A 94 -0.45 -11.92 13.84
N ASP A 95 -0.60 -11.09 12.84
CA ASP A 95 0.26 -11.00 11.64
C ASP A 95 1.52 -10.18 11.99
N ARG A 96 2.43 -10.86 12.72
CA ARG A 96 3.64 -10.24 13.30
C ARG A 96 4.49 -9.58 12.24
N GLY A 97 5.00 -8.39 12.53
CA GLY A 97 5.83 -7.59 11.64
C GLY A 97 5.05 -6.62 10.75
N THR A 98 3.72 -6.78 10.60
CA THR A 98 2.93 -5.87 9.75
C THR A 98 2.71 -4.50 10.40
N GLY A 99 2.53 -4.46 11.72
CA GLY A 99 2.38 -3.21 12.47
C GLY A 99 3.65 -2.37 12.45
N SER A 100 4.80 -2.98 12.75
CA SER A 100 6.09 -2.29 12.69
C SER A 100 6.44 -1.86 11.26
N LEU A 101 6.08 -2.65 10.24
CA LEU A 101 6.21 -2.27 8.83
C LEU A 101 5.34 -1.05 8.51
N ALA A 102 4.07 -1.01 8.95
CA ALA A 102 3.19 0.13 8.72
C ALA A 102 3.77 1.42 9.33
N VAL A 103 4.23 1.37 10.59
CA VAL A 103 4.85 2.53 11.28
C VAL A 103 6.08 3.04 10.54
N VAL A 104 6.99 2.16 10.12
CA VAL A 104 8.20 2.59 9.41
C VAL A 104 7.90 3.10 8.01
N LEU A 105 6.91 2.53 7.30
CA LEU A 105 6.45 3.05 6.00
C LEU A 105 5.89 4.46 6.15
N HIS A 106 5.03 4.72 7.16
CA HIS A 106 4.58 6.09 7.45
C HIS A 106 5.76 7.04 7.60
N LYS A 107 6.70 6.71 8.47
CA LYS A 107 7.86 7.55 8.77
C LYS A 107 8.72 7.86 7.54
N LEU A 108 8.96 6.87 6.67
CA LEU A 108 9.87 7.00 5.54
C LEU A 108 9.21 7.62 4.30
N THR A 109 7.90 7.51 4.17
CA THR A 109 7.19 7.89 2.95
C THR A 109 6.12 8.95 3.14
N GLY A 110 5.68 9.18 4.37
CA GLY A 110 4.52 10.02 4.64
C GLY A 110 3.19 9.40 4.19
N ALA A 111 3.12 8.07 4.01
CA ALA A 111 1.85 7.39 3.77
C ALA A 111 0.97 7.47 5.03
N THR A 112 -0.33 7.67 4.86
CA THR A 112 -1.26 7.47 5.98
C THR A 112 -1.31 5.99 6.33
N THR A 113 -1.29 5.67 7.63
CA THR A 113 -1.39 4.29 8.10
C THR A 113 -2.47 4.12 9.15
N ILE A 114 -3.13 2.96 9.15
CA ILE A 114 -4.04 2.51 10.22
C ILE A 114 -3.68 1.07 10.57
N TYR A 115 -3.45 0.79 11.86
CA TYR A 115 -2.98 -0.51 12.31
C TYR A 115 -3.44 -0.82 13.73
N THR A 116 -3.61 -2.11 14.04
CA THR A 116 -3.96 -2.53 15.40
C THR A 116 -2.76 -2.46 16.33
N VAL A 117 -2.96 -2.00 17.57
CA VAL A 117 -1.91 -1.85 18.62
C VAL A 117 -2.18 -2.72 19.83
N TYR A 118 -3.43 -3.08 20.06
CA TYR A 118 -3.87 -4.04 21.05
C TYR A 118 -4.71 -5.12 20.39
N ALA A 119 -4.90 -6.20 21.11
CA ALA A 119 -5.73 -7.29 20.67
C ALA A 119 -7.15 -6.83 20.31
N SER A 120 -7.52 -7.03 19.06
CA SER A 120 -8.81 -6.62 18.51
C SER A 120 -9.97 -7.45 19.08
N PRO A 121 -11.07 -6.81 19.51
CA PRO A 121 -12.27 -7.51 19.94
C PRO A 121 -13.06 -8.18 18.81
N SER A 122 -12.84 -7.75 17.57
CA SER A 122 -13.41 -8.26 16.32
C SER A 122 -12.32 -8.52 15.29
N ASP A 123 -12.68 -9.07 14.14
CA ASP A 123 -11.74 -9.30 13.05
C ASP A 123 -12.04 -8.34 11.87
N PRO A 124 -11.19 -7.33 11.62
CA PRO A 124 -11.40 -6.38 10.53
C PRO A 124 -11.47 -7.02 9.12
N ASN A 125 -10.90 -8.21 8.95
CA ASN A 125 -10.94 -8.95 7.68
C ASN A 125 -12.12 -9.94 7.58
N TYR A 126 -12.97 -9.98 8.61
CA TYR A 126 -14.10 -10.92 8.66
C TYR A 126 -15.40 -10.20 8.97
N ASP A 127 -15.41 -9.27 9.93
CA ASP A 127 -16.57 -8.55 10.39
C ASP A 127 -16.69 -7.21 9.67
N ASP A 128 -17.88 -6.85 9.16
CA ASP A 128 -18.14 -5.52 8.60
C ASP A 128 -18.53 -4.49 9.67
N ASP A 129 -19.15 -4.94 10.73
CA ASP A 129 -19.61 -4.12 11.85
C ASP A 129 -18.53 -4.06 12.94
N ASN A 130 -17.56 -3.17 12.76
CA ASN A 130 -16.53 -2.91 13.76
C ASN A 130 -15.96 -1.49 13.64
N THR A 131 -15.47 -0.94 14.76
CA THR A 131 -14.96 0.42 14.85
C THR A 131 -13.73 0.69 13.98
N PHE A 132 -12.96 -0.34 13.64
CA PHE A 132 -11.83 -0.22 12.71
C PHE A 132 -12.32 0.12 11.30
N LYS A 133 -13.30 -0.64 10.77
CA LYS A 133 -13.88 -0.36 9.45
C LYS A 133 -14.69 0.95 9.42
N GLU A 134 -15.40 1.28 10.50
CA GLU A 134 -16.05 2.59 10.63
C GLU A 134 -15.04 3.73 10.51
N THR A 135 -13.90 3.60 11.19
CA THR A 135 -12.81 4.59 11.14
C THR A 135 -12.14 4.60 9.77
N LEU A 136 -11.89 3.43 9.19
CA LEU A 136 -11.37 3.30 7.83
C LEU A 136 -12.30 3.97 6.81
N SER A 137 -13.64 3.81 6.96
CA SER A 137 -14.61 4.51 6.10
C SER A 137 -14.46 6.03 6.16
N LYS A 138 -14.28 6.60 7.35
CA LYS A 138 -14.03 8.03 7.51
C LYS A 138 -12.73 8.47 6.85
N LEU A 139 -11.66 7.71 7.06
CA LEU A 139 -10.38 7.97 6.41
C LEU A 139 -10.50 7.96 4.88
N LEU A 140 -11.18 6.97 4.29
CA LEU A 140 -11.37 6.91 2.84
C LEU A 140 -12.10 8.15 2.30
N GLN A 141 -13.06 8.70 3.05
CA GLN A 141 -13.81 9.91 2.67
C GLN A 141 -12.97 11.20 2.83
N GLU A 142 -12.20 11.29 3.91
CA GLU A 142 -11.44 12.49 4.28
C GLU A 142 -10.17 12.63 3.43
N ILE A 143 -9.36 11.57 3.33
CA ILE A 143 -8.06 11.62 2.64
C ILE A 143 -8.16 11.22 1.16
N ARG A 144 -9.22 10.51 0.74
CA ARG A 144 -9.47 10.05 -0.64
C ARG A 144 -8.23 9.40 -1.25
N PRO A 145 -7.72 8.32 -0.67
CA PRO A 145 -6.51 7.69 -1.19
C PRO A 145 -6.75 7.16 -2.60
N ALA A 146 -5.74 7.24 -3.44
CA ALA A 146 -5.78 6.65 -4.77
C ALA A 146 -5.53 5.13 -4.77
N LEU A 147 -4.96 4.62 -3.67
CA LEU A 147 -4.68 3.21 -3.46
C LEU A 147 -4.67 2.88 -1.97
N VAL A 148 -5.11 1.68 -1.62
CA VAL A 148 -4.92 1.08 -0.29
C VAL A 148 -4.02 -0.16 -0.43
N LEU A 149 -3.02 -0.28 0.45
CA LEU A 149 -2.24 -1.51 0.66
C LEU A 149 -2.67 -2.16 1.97
N ASP A 150 -3.16 -3.40 1.89
CA ASP A 150 -3.64 -4.18 3.04
C ASP A 150 -2.57 -5.22 3.42
N LEU A 151 -1.88 -5.01 4.53
CA LEU A 151 -0.70 -5.79 4.93
C LEU A 151 -1.11 -7.01 5.76
N HIS A 152 -0.67 -8.18 5.32
CA HIS A 152 -0.83 -9.46 5.98
C HIS A 152 0.47 -10.25 6.05
N THR A 153 0.53 -11.22 6.97
CA THR A 153 1.64 -12.17 7.09
C THR A 153 1.17 -13.56 6.68
N SER A 154 1.88 -14.17 5.75
CA SER A 154 1.69 -15.57 5.38
C SER A 154 2.74 -16.49 6.01
N HIS A 155 2.44 -17.79 6.02
CA HIS A 155 3.32 -18.80 6.61
C HIS A 155 4.67 -18.90 5.86
N ALA A 156 5.75 -19.23 6.60
CA ALA A 156 7.12 -19.32 6.07
C ALA A 156 7.28 -20.34 4.93
N ASP A 157 6.44 -21.38 4.90
CA ASP A 157 6.49 -22.44 3.89
C ASP A 157 5.81 -22.07 2.56
N ARG A 158 5.26 -20.86 2.44
CA ARG A 158 4.65 -20.42 1.18
C ARG A 158 5.73 -20.19 0.12
N PRO A 159 5.43 -20.52 -1.17
CA PRO A 159 6.42 -20.51 -2.24
C PRO A 159 6.76 -19.10 -2.78
N TYR A 160 6.31 -18.04 -2.11
CA TYR A 160 6.51 -16.65 -2.51
C TYR A 160 7.12 -15.82 -1.37
N ALA A 161 7.71 -14.69 -1.72
CA ALA A 161 8.10 -13.63 -0.79
C ALA A 161 6.91 -12.71 -0.48
N VAL A 162 6.16 -12.34 -1.52
CA VAL A 162 4.92 -11.54 -1.44
C VAL A 162 3.92 -12.09 -2.45
N ASP A 163 2.68 -12.29 -2.00
CA ASP A 163 1.53 -12.56 -2.85
C ASP A 163 0.58 -11.36 -2.86
N PHE A 164 0.07 -11.00 -4.03
CA PHE A 164 -0.85 -9.88 -4.19
C PHE A 164 -2.27 -10.38 -4.38
N GLY A 165 -3.10 -10.22 -3.36
CA GLY A 165 -4.53 -10.52 -3.42
C GLY A 165 -5.28 -9.37 -4.08
N THR A 166 -5.79 -9.61 -5.30
CA THR A 166 -6.47 -8.60 -6.12
C THR A 166 -7.89 -8.98 -6.52
N MET A 167 -8.41 -10.10 -6.02
CA MET A 167 -9.71 -10.67 -6.43
C MET A 167 -9.78 -10.94 -7.94
N GLY A 168 -8.67 -11.41 -8.55
CA GLY A 168 -8.54 -11.56 -10.00
C GLY A 168 -8.52 -10.22 -10.73
N GLY A 169 -7.92 -9.21 -10.14
CA GLY A 169 -7.84 -7.84 -10.65
C GLY A 169 -9.06 -6.96 -10.34
N LYS A 170 -10.14 -7.51 -9.75
CA LYS A 170 -11.37 -6.77 -9.50
C LYS A 170 -11.21 -5.66 -8.46
N SER A 171 -10.36 -5.86 -7.45
CA SER A 171 -10.10 -4.85 -6.42
C SER A 171 -9.28 -3.66 -6.92
N LEU A 172 -8.69 -3.77 -8.11
CA LEU A 172 -7.93 -2.68 -8.75
C LEU A 172 -8.82 -1.67 -9.49
N LEU A 173 -10.12 -1.96 -9.64
CA LEU A 173 -11.12 -1.09 -10.24
C LEU A 173 -10.74 -0.59 -11.67
N GLY A 174 -10.00 -1.40 -12.41
CA GLY A 174 -9.51 -1.08 -13.76
C GLY A 174 -8.09 -0.51 -13.83
N GLY A 175 -7.51 -0.07 -12.70
CA GLY A 175 -6.13 0.43 -12.60
C GLY A 175 -5.10 -0.70 -12.48
N THR A 176 -5.04 -1.62 -13.42
CA THR A 176 -4.17 -2.81 -13.35
C THR A 176 -2.67 -2.49 -13.41
N GLU A 177 -2.30 -1.33 -13.95
CA GLU A 177 -0.93 -0.84 -14.02
C GLU A 177 -0.29 -0.60 -12.64
N VAL A 178 -1.11 -0.33 -11.62
CA VAL A 178 -0.63 -0.12 -10.24
C VAL A 178 0.05 -1.36 -9.68
N LEU A 179 -0.51 -2.54 -9.98
CA LEU A 179 0.10 -3.80 -9.56
C LEU A 179 1.48 -3.99 -10.21
N GLY A 180 1.60 -3.69 -11.51
CA GLY A 180 2.88 -3.75 -12.22
C GLY A 180 3.93 -2.81 -11.62
N GLN A 181 3.55 -1.58 -11.27
CA GLN A 181 4.44 -0.62 -10.61
C GLN A 181 4.94 -1.16 -9.25
N LEU A 182 4.06 -1.75 -8.45
CA LEU A 182 4.43 -2.36 -7.16
C LEU A 182 5.36 -3.57 -7.34
N GLU A 183 5.05 -4.45 -8.28
CA GLU A 183 5.92 -5.59 -8.62
C GLU A 183 7.31 -5.12 -9.09
N ASP A 184 7.38 -4.14 -9.98
CA ASP A 184 8.64 -3.60 -10.50
C ASP A 184 9.48 -2.98 -9.40
N ALA A 185 8.89 -2.21 -8.49
CA ALA A 185 9.57 -1.62 -7.35
C ALA A 185 10.16 -2.68 -6.40
N LEU A 186 9.39 -3.74 -6.12
CA LEU A 186 9.85 -4.86 -5.29
C LEU A 186 10.95 -5.67 -5.98
N ARG A 187 10.79 -5.99 -7.28
CA ARG A 187 11.82 -6.70 -8.08
C ARG A 187 13.10 -5.87 -8.17
N GLY A 188 13.00 -4.57 -8.36
CA GLY A 188 14.11 -3.62 -8.39
C GLY A 188 14.92 -3.61 -7.08
N ALA A 189 14.24 -3.77 -5.95
CA ALA A 189 14.86 -3.91 -4.63
C ALA A 189 15.40 -5.33 -4.33
N GLY A 190 15.15 -6.30 -5.22
CA GLY A 190 15.65 -7.68 -5.09
C GLY A 190 14.68 -8.66 -4.42
N VAL A 191 13.39 -8.32 -4.31
CA VAL A 191 12.31 -9.25 -3.96
C VAL A 191 11.83 -9.92 -5.26
N ARG A 192 12.09 -11.22 -5.45
CA ARG A 192 11.88 -11.87 -6.74
C ARG A 192 10.72 -12.86 -6.78
N ASP A 193 10.46 -13.55 -5.69
CA ASP A 193 9.43 -14.60 -5.61
C ASP A 193 8.08 -13.94 -5.33
N LEU A 194 7.49 -13.33 -6.37
CA LEU A 194 6.21 -12.65 -6.32
C LEU A 194 5.13 -13.53 -6.95
N SER A 195 3.94 -13.56 -6.37
CA SER A 195 2.77 -14.27 -6.87
C SER A 195 1.54 -13.38 -6.86
N ASN A 196 0.54 -13.76 -7.64
CA ASN A 196 -0.73 -13.04 -7.73
C ASN A 196 -1.88 -14.01 -7.43
N ASP A 197 -2.77 -13.59 -6.52
CA ASP A 197 -4.00 -14.29 -6.18
C ASP A 197 -3.80 -15.76 -5.69
N TYR A 198 -2.65 -16.07 -5.08
CA TYR A 198 -2.53 -17.31 -4.28
C TYR A 198 -3.51 -17.24 -3.11
N PHE A 199 -3.63 -16.05 -2.49
CA PHE A 199 -4.70 -15.65 -1.58
C PHE A 199 -5.46 -14.47 -2.19
N PRO A 200 -6.53 -14.71 -2.96
CA PRO A 200 -7.14 -13.68 -3.80
C PRO A 200 -7.95 -12.62 -3.05
N ALA A 201 -7.96 -12.60 -1.73
CA ALA A 201 -8.70 -11.65 -0.88
C ALA A 201 -10.22 -11.57 -1.16
N GLN A 202 -10.80 -12.54 -1.85
CA GLN A 202 -12.21 -12.54 -2.29
C GLN A 202 -13.19 -13.17 -1.30
N HIS A 203 -12.67 -13.98 -0.37
CA HIS A 203 -13.47 -14.66 0.64
C HIS A 203 -13.77 -13.72 1.81
N HIS A 204 -14.85 -14.02 2.55
CA HIS A 204 -15.28 -13.23 3.70
C HIS A 204 -15.47 -11.74 3.39
N HIS A 205 -15.29 -10.90 4.39
CA HIS A 205 -15.40 -9.45 4.34
C HIS A 205 -14.02 -8.78 4.47
N THR A 206 -13.03 -9.29 3.70
CA THR A 206 -11.66 -8.77 3.74
C THR A 206 -11.62 -7.26 3.55
N ILE A 207 -10.62 -6.60 4.12
CA ILE A 207 -10.36 -5.16 3.94
C ILE A 207 -10.26 -4.84 2.46
N THR A 208 -9.53 -5.63 1.69
CA THR A 208 -9.37 -5.45 0.24
C THR A 208 -10.71 -5.47 -0.50
N LYS A 209 -11.57 -6.46 -0.21
CA LYS A 209 -12.91 -6.53 -0.81
C LYS A 209 -13.80 -5.38 -0.35
N TRP A 210 -13.74 -5.03 0.92
CA TRP A 210 -14.55 -3.97 1.50
C TRP A 210 -14.14 -2.59 0.96
N VAL A 211 -12.84 -2.27 0.92
CA VAL A 211 -12.30 -1.00 0.40
C VAL A 211 -12.63 -0.84 -1.09
N SER A 212 -12.41 -1.88 -1.91
CA SER A 212 -12.74 -1.82 -3.33
C SER A 212 -14.24 -1.67 -3.58
N GLY A 213 -15.08 -2.24 -2.71
CA GLY A 213 -16.53 -2.00 -2.70
C GLY A 213 -16.92 -0.56 -2.39
N HIS A 214 -16.04 0.22 -1.75
CA HIS A 214 -16.20 1.66 -1.50
C HIS A 214 -15.57 2.53 -2.59
N GLY A 215 -15.15 1.94 -3.71
CA GLY A 215 -14.66 2.67 -4.88
C GLY A 215 -13.19 3.10 -4.82
N VAL A 216 -12.41 2.52 -3.91
CA VAL A 216 -10.96 2.76 -3.80
C VAL A 216 -10.18 1.51 -4.18
N PRO A 217 -9.23 1.56 -5.13
CA PRO A 217 -8.37 0.42 -5.44
C PRO A 217 -7.66 -0.11 -4.19
N CYS A 218 -7.59 -1.44 -4.06
CA CYS A 218 -6.92 -2.07 -2.91
C CYS A 218 -6.15 -3.31 -3.35
N ILE A 219 -4.95 -3.48 -2.79
CA ILE A 219 -4.11 -4.66 -2.97
C ILE A 219 -3.80 -5.25 -1.59
N GLN A 220 -4.18 -6.52 -1.37
CA GLN A 220 -3.72 -7.27 -0.22
C GLN A 220 -2.28 -7.74 -0.46
N LEU A 221 -1.39 -7.54 0.50
CA LEU A 221 -0.03 -8.06 0.49
C LEU A 221 0.07 -9.18 1.52
N GLU A 222 0.11 -10.43 1.06
CA GLU A 222 0.43 -11.60 1.88
C GLU A 222 1.95 -11.77 1.90
N ILE A 223 2.60 -11.20 2.89
CA ILE A 223 4.06 -11.20 3.01
C ILE A 223 4.51 -12.45 3.74
N ASN A 224 5.37 -13.25 3.11
CA ASN A 224 5.96 -14.41 3.76
C ASN A 224 6.69 -13.98 5.05
N SER A 225 6.40 -14.64 6.15
CA SER A 225 6.88 -14.26 7.48
C SER A 225 8.42 -14.20 7.60
N THR A 226 9.16 -14.85 6.69
CA THR A 226 10.63 -14.77 6.63
C THR A 226 11.16 -13.47 6.00
N TRP A 227 10.27 -12.62 5.49
CA TRP A 227 10.57 -11.30 4.93
C TRP A 227 10.17 -10.15 5.87
N LEU A 228 9.54 -10.46 6.99
CA LEU A 228 9.15 -9.49 8.03
C LEU A 228 10.07 -9.55 9.23
N ILE A 229 10.23 -8.43 9.92
CA ILE A 229 10.86 -8.42 11.24
C ILE A 229 9.91 -9.11 12.22
N ARG A 230 10.41 -10.14 12.85
CA ARG A 230 9.78 -10.74 14.03
C ARG A 230 10.69 -10.48 15.22
N ALA A 231 10.16 -10.47 16.42
CA ALA A 231 10.90 -10.10 17.63
C ALA A 231 12.17 -10.97 17.91
N ALA A 232 12.50 -11.92 17.02
CA ALA A 232 13.69 -12.76 17.07
C ALA A 232 14.81 -12.20 16.19
N ASP A 233 16.02 -12.17 16.70
CA ASP A 233 17.23 -11.68 16.02
C ASP A 233 17.74 -12.71 14.98
N ASN A 234 17.16 -12.70 13.78
CA ASN A 234 17.64 -13.50 12.66
C ASN A 234 18.26 -12.61 11.58
N PRO A 235 19.59 -12.56 11.39
CA PRO A 235 20.24 -11.71 10.40
C PRO A 235 19.77 -11.95 8.94
N ALA A 236 19.33 -13.19 8.61
CA ALA A 236 18.80 -13.49 7.29
C ALA A 236 17.43 -12.81 7.04
N GLU A 237 16.61 -12.70 8.08
CA GLU A 237 15.34 -11.98 8.02
C GLU A 237 15.60 -10.47 7.83
N PHE A 238 16.59 -9.90 8.52
CA PHE A 238 16.93 -8.47 8.37
C PHE A 238 17.32 -8.12 6.94
N HIS A 239 18.10 -8.96 6.27
CA HIS A 239 18.49 -8.71 4.87
C HIS A 239 17.30 -8.82 3.90
N ARG A 240 16.39 -9.75 4.12
CA ARG A 240 15.15 -9.85 3.33
C ARG A 240 14.24 -8.66 3.60
N PHE A 241 14.07 -8.31 4.87
CA PHE A 241 13.26 -7.17 5.27
C PHE A 241 13.80 -5.85 4.68
N GLU A 242 15.11 -5.64 4.68
CA GLU A 242 15.74 -4.45 4.08
C GLU A 242 15.33 -4.30 2.60
N LYS A 243 15.35 -5.41 1.83
CA LYS A 243 14.90 -5.41 0.44
C LYS A 243 13.40 -5.15 0.29
N LEU A 244 12.58 -5.80 1.12
CA LEU A 244 11.14 -5.59 1.12
C LEU A 244 10.81 -4.12 1.43
N LEU A 245 11.39 -3.58 2.50
CA LEU A 245 11.17 -2.19 2.91
C LEU A 245 11.64 -1.21 1.82
N GLN A 246 12.80 -1.46 1.20
CA GLN A 246 13.29 -0.62 0.09
C GLN A 246 12.32 -0.64 -1.09
N GLY A 247 11.79 -1.80 -1.48
CA GLY A 247 10.83 -1.92 -2.57
C GLY A 247 9.53 -1.18 -2.29
N LEU A 248 8.99 -1.34 -1.08
CA LEU A 248 7.78 -0.63 -0.67
C LEU A 248 7.98 0.89 -0.57
N VAL A 249 9.12 1.34 -0.04
CA VAL A 249 9.48 2.78 0.00
C VAL A 249 9.61 3.34 -1.41
N ASN A 250 10.30 2.66 -2.32
CA ASN A 250 10.43 3.08 -3.71
C ASN A 250 9.06 3.21 -4.38
N PHE A 251 8.18 2.22 -4.17
CA PHE A 251 6.82 2.27 -4.70
C PHE A 251 6.04 3.45 -4.15
N LEU A 252 5.99 3.62 -2.82
CA LEU A 252 5.18 4.66 -2.17
C LEU A 252 5.66 6.08 -2.52
N GLN A 253 6.97 6.28 -2.65
CA GLN A 253 7.54 7.58 -3.04
C GLN A 253 7.41 7.88 -4.53
N GLY A 254 7.41 6.84 -5.38
CA GLY A 254 7.26 6.97 -6.82
C GLY A 254 5.82 6.77 -7.32
N PHE A 255 4.86 6.53 -6.43
CA PHE A 255 3.47 6.25 -6.81
C PHE A 255 2.81 7.49 -7.42
N GLU A 256 2.44 7.36 -8.69
CA GLU A 256 1.60 8.32 -9.40
C GLU A 256 0.21 7.71 -9.57
N PRO A 257 -0.85 8.34 -9.05
CA PRO A 257 -2.21 7.87 -9.29
C PRO A 257 -2.48 7.71 -10.78
N PRO A 258 -3.23 6.68 -11.21
CA PRO A 258 -3.67 6.55 -12.60
C PRO A 258 -4.37 7.83 -13.05
N ASP A 259 -4.01 8.33 -14.23
CA ASP A 259 -4.64 9.51 -14.81
C ASP A 259 -6.10 9.19 -15.16
N ALA A 260 -7.03 9.76 -14.39
CA ALA A 260 -8.47 9.56 -14.58
C ALA A 260 -8.97 9.98 -15.97
N THR A 261 -8.14 10.67 -16.77
CA THR A 261 -8.46 11.13 -18.12
C THR A 261 -7.95 10.20 -19.22
N ARG A 262 -7.15 9.18 -18.87
CA ARG A 262 -6.59 8.25 -19.86
C ARG A 262 -7.54 7.07 -20.06
N PRO A 263 -8.15 6.88 -21.25
CA PRO A 263 -8.94 5.69 -21.52
C PRO A 263 -8.03 4.45 -21.38
N SER A 264 -8.48 3.44 -20.66
CA SER A 264 -7.79 2.15 -20.55
C SER A 264 -7.52 1.65 -21.97
N THR A 265 -6.26 1.52 -22.34
CA THR A 265 -5.86 0.87 -23.59
C THR A 265 -6.15 -0.63 -23.44
N GLY A 266 -7.41 -1.01 -23.63
CA GLY A 266 -7.80 -2.40 -23.71
C GLY A 266 -7.04 -3.03 -24.88
N LEU A 267 -6.23 -4.04 -24.59
CA LEU A 267 -5.68 -4.95 -25.58
C LEU A 267 -6.84 -5.69 -26.25
N SER A 268 -7.38 -5.08 -27.31
CA SER A 268 -8.21 -5.80 -28.28
C SER A 268 -7.27 -6.66 -29.14
N GLY A 269 -6.98 -7.88 -28.64
CA GLY A 269 -6.38 -8.89 -29.48
C GLY A 269 -7.33 -9.25 -30.64
N PRO A 270 -6.81 -9.55 -31.84
CA PRO A 270 -7.66 -9.89 -33.00
C PRO A 270 -8.38 -11.22 -32.74
N VAL A 271 -9.70 -11.20 -32.78
CA VAL A 271 -10.53 -12.40 -32.90
C VAL A 271 -10.22 -13.02 -34.26
N ALA A 272 -9.46 -14.09 -34.28
CA ALA A 272 -9.30 -14.94 -35.45
C ALA A 272 -10.66 -15.64 -35.73
N ARG A 273 -11.16 -15.49 -36.94
CA ARG A 273 -12.31 -16.23 -37.50
C ARG A 273 -11.89 -17.62 -37.94
#